data_c47f319b3b6f35d5cd8b7f43e7d56873
#
_entry.id   c47f319b3b6f35d5cd8b7f43e7d56873
#
_cell.length_a   1.000
_cell.length_b   1.000
_cell.length_c   1.000
_cell.angle_alpha   90.00
_cell.angle_beta   90.00
_cell.angle_gamma   90.00
#
_symmetry.space_group_name_H-M   'P 1'
#
loop_
_entity.id
_entity.type
_entity.pdbx_description
1 polymer ?
#
loop_
_entity_poly.entity_id
_entity_poly.type
_entity_poly.pdbx_seq_one_letter_code
_entity_poly.pdbx_strand_id
1 'polypeptide(L)'
;VLAQASPPAATTFSLRVSIAVDDAGKPLADAGWLAAEIDTAEGLFEPFGVRFERIDGAPLDARLAHMETRDDRNALASHVTARDIDVFVVGSLRDVDDAVHMRRGVHWHAPSGAHYLILVASAPTNVLVHELGHYFGNSHSHVLDNVMSYERSGAPVFFDAEQGKQIAARARAYVKSGELVPVP
;
A
#
# COMPACT_ATOMS: atom_id res chain seq x y z
N VAL A 1 -11.60 4.19 -39.55
CA VAL A 1 -10.83 4.78 -38.43
C VAL A 1 -11.69 4.60 -37.20
N LEU A 2 -11.40 3.60 -36.35
CA LEU A 2 -12.03 3.43 -35.05
C LEU A 2 -11.48 4.53 -34.14
N ALA A 3 -12.33 5.44 -33.70
CA ALA A 3 -11.98 6.40 -32.68
C ALA A 3 -11.57 5.60 -31.42
N GLN A 4 -10.31 5.68 -31.03
CA GLN A 4 -9.87 5.22 -29.71
C GLN A 4 -10.63 6.05 -28.68
N ALA A 5 -11.49 5.40 -27.90
CA ALA A 5 -12.10 6.04 -26.74
C ALA A 5 -10.98 6.56 -25.86
N SER A 6 -11.02 7.83 -25.50
CA SER A 6 -10.09 8.39 -24.50
C SER A 6 -10.16 7.53 -23.25
N PRO A 7 -9.03 7.19 -22.63
CA PRO A 7 -9.05 6.46 -21.38
C PRO A 7 -9.92 7.22 -20.36
N PRO A 8 -10.71 6.53 -19.55
CA PRO A 8 -11.49 7.19 -18.51
C PRO A 8 -10.57 8.03 -17.62
N ALA A 9 -11.05 9.20 -17.19
CA ALA A 9 -10.29 10.04 -16.28
C ALA A 9 -9.87 9.21 -15.06
N ALA A 10 -8.58 9.29 -14.73
CA ALA A 10 -8.05 8.56 -13.58
C ALA A 10 -8.68 9.07 -12.27
N THR A 11 -8.97 8.14 -11.35
CA THR A 11 -9.42 8.47 -10.00
C THR A 11 -8.21 8.58 -9.09
N THR A 12 -8.00 9.75 -8.49
CA THR A 12 -6.91 9.98 -7.54
C THR A 12 -7.40 9.75 -6.12
N PHE A 13 -6.68 8.95 -5.33
CA PHE A 13 -6.96 8.72 -3.93
C PHE A 13 -5.84 9.29 -3.05
N SER A 14 -6.20 9.79 -1.87
CA SER A 14 -5.24 10.17 -0.84
C SER A 14 -4.50 8.94 -0.32
N LEU A 15 -3.16 8.97 -0.39
CA LEU A 15 -2.28 8.00 0.23
C LEU A 15 -1.63 8.65 1.44
N ARG A 16 -2.22 8.44 2.62
CA ARG A 16 -1.76 9.03 3.88
C ARG A 16 -0.65 8.20 4.48
N VAL A 17 0.55 8.77 4.57
CA VAL A 17 1.74 8.07 5.06
C VAL A 17 2.14 8.58 6.44
N SER A 18 2.11 7.70 7.44
CA SER A 18 2.58 7.94 8.80
C SER A 18 3.83 7.09 9.05
N ILE A 19 4.94 7.74 9.40
CA ILE A 19 6.24 7.08 9.59
C ILE A 19 6.56 7.03 11.08
N ALA A 20 6.94 5.85 11.58
CA ALA A 20 7.42 5.70 12.94
C ALA A 20 8.77 6.39 13.13
N VAL A 21 8.98 6.93 14.31
CA VAL A 21 10.24 7.54 14.72
C VAL A 21 11.06 6.57 15.57
N ASP A 22 12.38 6.80 15.64
CA ASP A 22 13.25 6.16 16.63
C ASP A 22 13.16 6.85 18.00
N ASP A 23 13.89 6.35 18.98
CA ASP A 23 13.92 6.90 20.34
C ASP A 23 14.44 8.35 20.40
N ALA A 24 15.13 8.82 19.38
CA ALA A 24 15.59 10.20 19.24
C ALA A 24 14.57 11.10 18.50
N GLY A 25 13.41 10.55 18.08
CA GLY A 25 12.37 11.26 17.34
C GLY A 25 12.67 11.42 15.86
N LYS A 26 13.66 10.70 15.31
CA LYS A 26 14.00 10.74 13.89
C LYS A 26 13.15 9.74 13.10
N PRO A 27 12.56 10.13 11.95
CA PRO A 27 11.82 9.21 11.10
C PRO A 27 12.67 8.00 10.65
N LEU A 28 12.09 6.80 10.68
CA LEU A 28 12.77 5.55 10.31
C LEU A 28 13.00 5.40 8.80
N ALA A 29 12.20 6.08 7.98
CA ALA A 29 12.36 6.08 6.54
C ALA A 29 12.80 7.44 6.04
N ASP A 30 13.65 7.47 5.01
CA ASP A 30 13.99 8.70 4.31
C ASP A 30 12.96 9.06 3.22
N ALA A 31 12.95 10.35 2.85
CA ALA A 31 12.01 10.86 1.86
C ALA A 31 12.25 10.29 0.45
N GLY A 32 13.50 9.96 0.11
CA GLY A 32 13.86 9.43 -1.21
C GLY A 32 13.35 8.01 -1.39
N TRP A 33 13.48 7.16 -0.36
CA TRP A 33 12.90 5.82 -0.36
C TRP A 33 11.38 5.89 -0.55
N LEU A 34 10.70 6.72 0.24
CA LEU A 34 9.24 6.85 0.16
C LEU A 34 8.78 7.37 -1.19
N ALA A 35 9.47 8.35 -1.77
CA ALA A 35 9.16 8.86 -3.11
C ALA A 35 9.27 7.74 -4.16
N ALA A 36 10.33 6.93 -4.13
CA ALA A 36 10.52 5.82 -5.05
C ALA A 36 9.43 4.74 -4.94
N GLU A 37 8.95 4.44 -3.71
CA GLU A 37 7.81 3.54 -3.48
C GLU A 37 6.53 4.08 -4.13
N ILE A 38 6.23 5.36 -3.94
CA ILE A 38 5.02 5.99 -4.47
C ILE A 38 5.09 6.12 -5.99
N ASP A 39 6.22 6.56 -6.55
CA ASP A 39 6.40 6.68 -8.00
C ASP A 39 6.23 5.32 -8.70
N THR A 40 6.75 4.25 -8.09
CA THR A 40 6.57 2.88 -8.59
C THR A 40 5.09 2.47 -8.56
N ALA A 41 4.39 2.76 -7.48
CA ALA A 41 2.96 2.47 -7.35
C ALA A 41 2.14 3.26 -8.37
N GLU A 42 2.38 4.56 -8.53
CA GLU A 42 1.69 5.40 -9.51
C GLU A 42 1.87 4.87 -10.93
N GLY A 43 3.11 4.59 -11.35
CA GLY A 43 3.39 4.11 -12.70
C GLY A 43 2.69 2.79 -13.03
N LEU A 44 2.47 1.92 -12.04
CA LEU A 44 1.82 0.62 -12.23
C LEU A 44 0.29 0.66 -12.10
N PHE A 45 -0.28 1.65 -11.40
CA PHE A 45 -1.73 1.79 -11.22
C PHE A 45 -2.38 2.75 -12.25
N GLU A 46 -1.64 3.75 -12.74
CA GLU A 46 -2.16 4.74 -13.71
C GLU A 46 -2.78 4.10 -14.97
N PRO A 47 -2.22 3.03 -15.59
CA PRO A 47 -2.84 2.38 -16.74
C PRO A 47 -4.25 1.83 -16.48
N PHE A 48 -4.60 1.62 -15.21
CA PHE A 48 -5.91 1.11 -14.77
C PHE A 48 -6.84 2.22 -14.24
N GLY A 49 -6.46 3.48 -14.41
CA GLY A 49 -7.26 4.64 -14.04
C GLY A 49 -7.23 4.94 -12.54
N VAL A 50 -6.20 4.54 -11.83
CA VAL A 50 -5.98 4.85 -10.40
C VAL A 50 -4.69 5.61 -10.23
N ARG A 51 -4.73 6.70 -9.47
CA ARG A 51 -3.58 7.52 -9.07
C ARG A 51 -3.58 7.75 -7.58
N PHE A 52 -2.45 8.17 -7.04
CA PHE A 52 -2.29 8.43 -5.62
C PHE A 52 -1.74 9.85 -5.39
N GLU A 53 -2.34 10.56 -4.45
CA GLU A 53 -1.80 11.81 -3.92
C GLU A 53 -1.29 11.56 -2.51
N ARG A 54 0.02 11.75 -2.30
CA ARG A 54 0.62 11.62 -0.98
C ARG A 54 0.12 12.71 -0.05
N ILE A 55 -0.31 12.29 1.13
CA ILE A 55 -0.58 13.16 2.28
C ILE A 55 0.30 12.72 3.45
N ASP A 56 1.02 13.63 4.06
CA ASP A 56 1.80 13.31 5.25
C ASP A 56 0.87 13.16 6.46
N GLY A 57 0.88 11.95 7.04
CA GLY A 57 0.21 11.65 8.29
C GLY A 57 1.02 12.13 9.51
N ALA A 58 0.43 12.04 10.70
CA ALA A 58 1.16 12.28 11.93
C ALA A 58 2.28 11.24 12.12
N PRO A 59 3.46 11.62 12.62
CA PRO A 59 4.50 10.65 12.99
C PRO A 59 3.95 9.64 14.00
N LEU A 60 4.34 8.38 13.84
CA LEU A 60 4.03 7.34 14.83
C LEU A 60 5.06 7.34 15.95
N ASP A 61 4.60 7.17 17.18
CA ASP A 61 5.45 7.03 18.37
C ASP A 61 6.43 5.86 18.21
N ALA A 62 7.64 5.97 18.79
CA ALA A 62 8.69 4.95 18.74
C ALA A 62 8.23 3.57 19.23
N ARG A 63 7.29 3.49 20.17
CA ARG A 63 6.67 2.23 20.61
C ARG A 63 5.94 1.48 19.50
N LEU A 64 5.53 2.16 18.45
CA LEU A 64 4.89 1.57 17.25
C LEU A 64 5.89 1.25 16.14
N ALA A 65 7.20 1.37 16.41
CA ALA A 65 8.24 1.08 15.42
C ALA A 65 8.43 -0.42 15.14
N HIS A 66 7.97 -1.29 16.04
CA HIS A 66 8.19 -2.74 15.96
C HIS A 66 6.87 -3.49 16.09
N MET A 67 6.48 -4.19 15.03
CA MET A 67 5.24 -4.97 14.96
C MET A 67 5.55 -6.45 15.21
N GLU A 68 5.50 -6.88 16.46
CA GLU A 68 5.85 -8.24 16.87
C GLU A 68 4.63 -9.17 16.94
N THR A 69 3.44 -8.61 17.20
CA THR A 69 2.21 -9.35 17.45
C THR A 69 1.04 -8.85 16.60
N ARG A 70 -0.08 -9.58 16.60
CA ARG A 70 -1.34 -9.12 16.00
C ARG A 70 -1.86 -7.85 16.70
N ASP A 71 -1.67 -7.75 18.00
CA ASP A 71 -2.15 -6.61 18.79
C ASP A 71 -1.36 -5.34 18.45
N ASP A 72 -0.04 -5.45 18.21
CA ASP A 72 0.75 -4.31 17.74
C ASP A 72 0.22 -3.78 16.40
N ARG A 73 -0.07 -4.68 15.46
CA ARG A 73 -0.66 -4.30 14.19
C ARG A 73 -2.05 -3.67 14.39
N ASN A 74 -2.91 -4.28 15.22
CA ASN A 74 -4.26 -3.77 15.51
C ASN A 74 -4.25 -2.40 16.18
N ALA A 75 -3.23 -2.06 16.96
CA ALA A 75 -3.08 -0.75 17.60
C ALA A 75 -3.01 0.40 16.60
N LEU A 76 -2.51 0.15 15.39
CA LEU A 76 -2.46 1.14 14.32
C LEU A 76 -3.86 1.57 13.84
N ALA A 77 -4.90 0.78 14.09
CA ALA A 77 -6.28 1.13 13.72
C ALA A 77 -6.76 2.46 14.34
N SER A 78 -6.20 2.87 15.49
CA SER A 78 -6.50 4.15 16.13
C SER A 78 -5.91 5.37 15.39
N HIS A 79 -5.01 5.14 14.44
CA HIS A 79 -4.36 6.17 13.62
C HIS A 79 -4.95 6.26 12.20
N VAL A 80 -5.91 5.38 11.86
CA VAL A 80 -6.55 5.37 10.54
C VAL A 80 -7.40 6.61 10.35
N THR A 81 -7.26 7.23 9.18
CA THR A 81 -8.05 8.38 8.75
C THR A 81 -9.16 7.92 7.81
N ALA A 82 -10.40 8.27 8.13
CA ALA A 82 -11.53 7.89 7.28
C ALA A 82 -11.37 8.46 5.86
N ARG A 83 -11.64 7.62 4.87
CA ARG A 83 -11.67 7.93 3.43
C ARG A 83 -10.32 8.08 2.73
N ASP A 84 -9.21 7.89 3.45
CA ASP A 84 -7.86 7.81 2.89
C ASP A 84 -7.38 6.36 2.85
N ILE A 85 -6.35 6.11 2.06
CA ILE A 85 -5.57 4.87 2.13
C ILE A 85 -4.42 5.12 3.11
N ASP A 86 -4.50 4.54 4.30
CA ASP A 86 -3.44 4.72 5.31
C ASP A 86 -2.29 3.74 5.10
N VAL A 87 -1.08 4.28 5.13
CA VAL A 87 0.20 3.55 5.04
C VAL A 87 1.03 3.87 6.28
N PHE A 88 1.29 2.87 7.08
CA PHE A 88 2.13 2.97 8.27
C PHE A 88 3.52 2.40 7.96
N VAL A 89 4.55 3.23 8.11
CA VAL A 89 5.94 2.82 7.88
C VAL A 89 6.62 2.57 9.22
N VAL A 90 7.09 1.35 9.44
CA VAL A 90 7.63 0.86 10.69
C VAL A 90 9.07 0.34 10.53
N GLY A 91 9.77 0.09 11.62
CA GLY A 91 11.15 -0.43 11.61
C GLY A 91 11.23 -1.94 11.40
N SER A 92 10.27 -2.69 11.94
CA SER A 92 10.21 -4.15 11.77
C SER A 92 8.78 -4.68 11.80
N LEU A 93 8.57 -5.80 11.12
CA LEU A 93 7.27 -6.43 10.98
C LEU A 93 7.44 -7.95 11.04
N ARG A 94 7.16 -8.55 12.22
CA ARG A 94 7.22 -10.00 12.40
C ARG A 94 6.01 -10.68 11.77
N ASP A 95 6.22 -11.82 11.16
CA ASP A 95 5.12 -12.67 10.70
C ASP A 95 4.34 -13.20 11.92
N VAL A 96 3.04 -12.95 11.95
CA VAL A 96 2.18 -13.34 13.09
C VAL A 96 1.68 -14.77 13.03
N ASP A 97 1.90 -15.46 11.91
CA ASP A 97 1.56 -16.87 11.70
C ASP A 97 2.82 -17.75 11.78
N ASP A 98 4.00 -17.17 11.51
CA ASP A 98 5.30 -17.84 11.60
C ASP A 98 6.35 -16.88 12.19
N ALA A 99 6.48 -16.89 13.51
CA ALA A 99 7.29 -15.94 14.27
C ALA A 99 8.81 -15.98 14.01
N VAL A 100 9.31 -16.96 13.23
CA VAL A 100 10.73 -17.00 12.80
C VAL A 100 10.97 -16.14 11.57
N HIS A 101 9.91 -15.75 10.86
CA HIS A 101 10.00 -14.95 9.66
C HIS A 101 9.65 -13.47 9.90
N MET A 102 10.25 -12.61 9.07
CA MET A 102 9.95 -11.19 9.01
C MET A 102 9.26 -10.86 7.70
N ARG A 103 8.26 -9.99 7.74
CA ARG A 103 7.59 -9.46 6.56
C ARG A 103 8.21 -8.11 6.14
N ARG A 104 8.05 -7.75 4.88
CA ARG A 104 8.44 -6.45 4.34
C ARG A 104 7.26 -5.48 4.25
N GLY A 105 6.07 -6.02 4.08
CA GLY A 105 4.81 -5.32 4.05
C GLY A 105 3.65 -6.25 4.36
N VAL A 106 2.48 -5.67 4.61
CA VAL A 106 1.21 -6.37 4.74
C VAL A 106 0.04 -5.41 4.53
N HIS A 107 -0.98 -5.85 3.81
CA HIS A 107 -2.32 -5.28 3.88
C HIS A 107 -3.04 -5.90 5.09
N TRP A 108 -3.26 -5.10 6.13
CA TRP A 108 -3.81 -5.57 7.40
C TRP A 108 -5.28 -5.24 7.54
N HIS A 109 -6.04 -6.19 8.08
CA HIS A 109 -7.44 -6.02 8.46
C HIS A 109 -7.56 -6.12 9.97
N ALA A 110 -7.87 -5.02 10.63
CA ALA A 110 -8.08 -4.98 12.06
C ALA A 110 -9.48 -5.49 12.44
N PRO A 111 -9.67 -6.03 13.66
CA PRO A 111 -10.98 -6.48 14.15
C PRO A 111 -12.05 -5.37 14.17
N SER A 112 -11.65 -4.10 14.20
CA SER A 112 -12.54 -2.94 14.10
C SER A 112 -13.21 -2.78 12.73
N GLY A 113 -12.76 -3.53 11.71
CA GLY A 113 -13.16 -3.36 10.31
C GLY A 113 -12.29 -2.38 9.53
N ALA A 114 -11.40 -1.63 10.19
CA ALA A 114 -10.42 -0.81 9.51
C ALA A 114 -9.39 -1.69 8.78
N HIS A 115 -8.93 -1.24 7.61
CA HIS A 115 -7.82 -1.88 6.90
C HIS A 115 -6.84 -0.84 6.38
N TYR A 116 -5.58 -1.20 6.35
CA TYR A 116 -4.45 -0.31 6.06
C TYR A 116 -3.21 -1.09 5.64
N LEU A 117 -2.22 -0.39 5.15
CA LEU A 117 -0.94 -0.97 4.76
C LEU A 117 0.09 -0.73 5.86
N ILE A 118 0.92 -1.74 6.13
CA ILE A 118 2.10 -1.62 7.01
C ILE A 118 3.32 -1.99 6.17
N LEU A 119 4.31 -1.11 6.12
CA LEU A 119 5.56 -1.31 5.37
C LEU A 119 6.75 -1.19 6.31
N VAL A 120 7.80 -1.97 6.04
CA VAL A 120 9.09 -1.81 6.74
C VAL A 120 9.93 -0.77 5.99
N ALA A 121 10.51 0.19 6.73
CA ALA A 121 11.30 1.29 6.18
C ALA A 121 12.52 0.89 5.31
N SER A 122 12.93 -0.38 5.35
CA SER A 122 13.99 -0.96 4.52
C SER A 122 13.45 -1.90 3.44
N ALA A 123 12.17 -1.84 3.14
CA ALA A 123 11.56 -2.71 2.12
C ALA A 123 12.09 -2.36 0.71
N PRO A 124 12.16 -3.33 -0.20
CA PRO A 124 12.43 -3.07 -1.62
C PRO A 124 11.31 -2.24 -2.26
N THR A 125 11.63 -1.46 -3.29
CA THR A 125 10.74 -0.49 -3.97
C THR A 125 9.46 -1.05 -4.61
N ASN A 126 9.19 -2.34 -4.51
CA ASN A 126 7.97 -2.98 -5.02
C ASN A 126 6.99 -3.37 -3.92
N VAL A 127 7.29 -3.07 -2.65
CA VAL A 127 6.45 -3.56 -1.55
C VAL A 127 5.18 -2.75 -1.41
N LEU A 128 5.25 -1.42 -1.51
CA LEU A 128 4.03 -0.60 -1.49
C LEU A 128 3.06 -1.01 -2.60
N VAL A 129 3.54 -1.15 -3.84
CA VAL A 129 2.67 -1.52 -4.96
C VAL A 129 2.09 -2.93 -4.80
N HIS A 130 2.82 -3.86 -4.20
CA HIS A 130 2.33 -5.21 -3.88
C HIS A 130 1.18 -5.14 -2.86
N GLU A 131 1.37 -4.42 -1.76
CA GLU A 131 0.34 -4.28 -0.72
C GLU A 131 -0.88 -3.49 -1.21
N LEU A 132 -0.67 -2.46 -2.06
CA LEU A 132 -1.77 -1.79 -2.77
C LEU A 132 -2.52 -2.76 -3.69
N GLY A 133 -1.80 -3.69 -4.35
CA GLY A 133 -2.43 -4.76 -5.13
C GLY A 133 -3.42 -5.56 -4.29
N HIS A 134 -3.04 -5.95 -3.07
CA HIS A 134 -3.95 -6.60 -2.12
C HIS A 134 -5.09 -5.69 -1.66
N TYR A 135 -4.79 -4.43 -1.39
CA TYR A 135 -5.81 -3.44 -1.02
C TYR A 135 -6.90 -3.32 -2.09
N PHE A 136 -6.52 -3.33 -3.36
CA PHE A 136 -7.45 -3.33 -4.49
C PHE A 136 -7.95 -4.72 -4.90
N GLY A 137 -7.75 -5.74 -4.05
CA GLY A 137 -8.40 -7.05 -4.14
C GLY A 137 -7.69 -8.10 -4.97
N ASN A 138 -6.43 -7.88 -5.36
CA ASN A 138 -5.64 -8.89 -6.06
C ASN A 138 -5.06 -9.92 -5.08
N SER A 139 -5.14 -11.19 -5.45
CA SER A 139 -4.48 -12.29 -4.74
C SER A 139 -3.05 -12.49 -5.25
N HIS A 140 -2.25 -13.26 -4.51
CA HIS A 140 -0.91 -13.67 -4.98
C HIS A 140 -0.97 -14.36 -6.35
N SER A 141 0.10 -14.19 -7.11
CA SER A 141 0.34 -14.80 -8.42
C SER A 141 1.59 -15.67 -8.36
N HIS A 142 1.68 -16.70 -9.22
CA HIS A 142 2.89 -17.49 -9.45
C HIS A 142 3.61 -17.08 -10.76
N VAL A 143 3.16 -15.99 -11.38
CA VAL A 143 3.77 -15.52 -12.63
C VAL A 143 5.02 -14.72 -12.29
N LEU A 144 6.16 -15.09 -12.89
CA LEU A 144 7.43 -14.42 -12.72
C LEU A 144 7.29 -12.90 -13.02
N ASP A 145 7.87 -12.06 -12.17
CA ASP A 145 7.84 -10.60 -12.24
C ASP A 145 6.43 -9.95 -12.18
N ASN A 146 5.36 -10.73 -11.96
CA ASN A 146 4.07 -10.14 -11.65
C ASN A 146 4.14 -9.44 -10.29
N VAL A 147 3.55 -8.24 -10.13
CA VAL A 147 3.56 -7.48 -8.85
C VAL A 147 3.12 -8.36 -7.68
N MET A 148 2.11 -9.20 -7.89
CA MET A 148 1.55 -10.08 -6.84
C MET A 148 2.32 -11.39 -6.65
N SER A 149 3.47 -11.58 -7.32
CA SER A 149 4.35 -12.74 -7.15
C SER A 149 5.49 -12.43 -6.18
N TYR A 150 6.08 -13.46 -5.59
CA TYR A 150 7.37 -13.39 -4.88
C TYR A 150 8.55 -13.73 -5.78
N GLU A 151 8.30 -14.27 -6.98
CA GLU A 151 9.33 -14.64 -7.94
C GLU A 151 9.76 -13.46 -8.78
N ARG A 152 11.07 -13.19 -8.82
CA ARG A 152 11.67 -12.05 -9.51
C ARG A 152 12.84 -12.50 -10.38
N SER A 153 12.87 -12.04 -11.64
CA SER A 153 14.03 -12.21 -12.53
C SER A 153 14.93 -10.98 -12.55
N GLY A 154 14.46 -9.86 -12.04
CA GLY A 154 15.07 -8.54 -12.16
C GLY A 154 14.54 -7.71 -13.33
N ALA A 155 13.58 -8.25 -14.10
CA ALA A 155 12.83 -7.47 -15.09
C ALA A 155 11.83 -6.50 -14.41
N PRO A 156 11.33 -5.49 -15.13
CA PRO A 156 10.27 -4.63 -14.63
C PRO A 156 9.03 -5.42 -14.22
N VAL A 157 8.48 -5.10 -13.05
CA VAL A 157 7.27 -5.77 -12.56
C VAL A 157 6.02 -5.23 -13.28
N PHE A 158 4.96 -6.02 -13.30
CA PHE A 158 3.70 -5.67 -13.97
C PHE A 158 2.48 -6.25 -13.25
N PHE A 159 1.32 -5.63 -13.48
CA PHE A 159 0.00 -6.24 -13.29
C PHE A 159 -0.50 -6.80 -14.61
N ASP A 160 -1.11 -7.97 -14.60
CA ASP A 160 -1.79 -8.49 -15.78
C ASP A 160 -3.15 -7.82 -16.02
N ALA A 161 -3.78 -8.12 -17.17
CA ALA A 161 -5.03 -7.49 -17.56
C ALA A 161 -6.20 -7.77 -16.60
N GLU A 162 -6.25 -8.96 -15.99
CA GLU A 162 -7.32 -9.32 -15.06
C GLU A 162 -7.12 -8.61 -13.71
N GLN A 163 -5.89 -8.51 -13.24
CA GLN A 163 -5.53 -7.72 -12.07
C GLN A 163 -5.88 -6.25 -12.26
N GLY A 164 -5.59 -5.70 -13.45
CA GLY A 164 -5.96 -4.33 -13.80
C GLY A 164 -7.48 -4.10 -13.80
N LYS A 165 -8.27 -5.04 -14.32
CA LYS A 165 -9.74 -4.99 -14.23
C LYS A 165 -10.22 -5.02 -12.79
N GLN A 166 -9.61 -5.86 -11.94
CA GLN A 166 -9.90 -5.95 -10.52
C GLN A 166 -9.61 -4.63 -9.80
N ILE A 167 -8.45 -4.02 -10.07
CA ILE A 167 -8.08 -2.70 -9.53
C ILE A 167 -9.14 -1.66 -9.89
N ALA A 168 -9.48 -1.53 -11.17
CA ALA A 168 -10.46 -0.56 -11.63
C ALA A 168 -11.86 -0.82 -11.05
N ALA A 169 -12.27 -2.08 -10.91
CA ALA A 169 -13.56 -2.44 -10.32
C ALA A 169 -13.61 -2.11 -8.83
N ARG A 170 -12.53 -2.41 -8.08
CA ARG A 170 -12.44 -2.13 -6.65
C ARG A 170 -12.39 -0.63 -6.38
N ALA A 171 -11.66 0.14 -7.18
CA ALA A 171 -11.63 1.61 -7.08
C ALA A 171 -13.04 2.21 -7.20
N ARG A 172 -13.81 1.78 -8.20
CA ARG A 172 -15.23 2.20 -8.34
C ARG A 172 -16.10 1.78 -7.16
N ALA A 173 -15.89 0.59 -6.61
CA ALA A 173 -16.63 0.10 -5.45
C ALA A 173 -16.35 0.95 -4.20
N TYR A 174 -15.10 1.30 -3.94
CA TYR A 174 -14.70 2.17 -2.82
C TYR A 174 -15.32 3.57 -2.93
N VAL A 175 -15.31 4.17 -4.14
CA VAL A 175 -15.99 5.46 -4.35
C VAL A 175 -17.50 5.35 -4.14
N LYS A 176 -18.12 4.29 -4.67
CA LYS A 176 -19.56 4.07 -4.53
C LYS A 176 -20.00 3.84 -3.09
N SER A 177 -19.20 3.13 -2.30
CA SER A 177 -19.49 2.89 -0.87
C SER A 177 -19.20 4.10 0.00
N GLY A 178 -18.39 5.06 -0.48
CA GLY A 178 -17.87 6.17 0.31
C GLY A 178 -16.72 5.78 1.24
N GLU A 179 -16.16 4.60 1.06
CA GLU A 179 -14.99 4.12 1.82
C GLU A 179 -13.75 4.93 1.48
N LEU A 180 -13.55 5.23 0.19
CA LEU A 180 -12.57 6.19 -0.28
C LEU A 180 -13.26 7.34 -1.00
N VAL A 181 -12.69 8.54 -0.87
CA VAL A 181 -13.16 9.73 -1.58
C VAL A 181 -12.05 10.22 -2.52
N PRO A 182 -12.36 10.39 -3.82
CA PRO A 182 -11.40 10.94 -4.76
C PRO A 182 -10.96 12.34 -4.35
N VAL A 183 -9.68 12.62 -4.54
CA VAL A 183 -9.15 13.99 -4.44
C VAL A 183 -9.70 14.79 -5.61
N PRO A 184 -10.13 16.04 -5.38
CA PRO A 184 -10.70 16.93 -6.42
C PRO A 184 -9.75 17.20 -7.60
#